data_5f463e72d3d3656627d7f5462b0ec8e9
#
_entry.id   5f463e72d3d3656627d7f5462b0ec8e9
#
_cell.length_a   1.000
_cell.length_b   1.000
_cell.length_c   1.000
_cell.angle_alpha   90.00
_cell.angle_beta   90.00
_cell.angle_gamma   90.00
#
_symmetry.space_group_name_H-M   'P 1'
#
loop_
_entity.id
_entity.type
_entity.pdbx_description
1 polymer ?
#
loop_
_entity_poly.entity_id
_entity_poly.type
_entity_poly.pdbx_seq_one_letter_code
_entity_poly.pdbx_strand_id
1 'polypeptide(L)'
;AVMLRIRAESSVTRGRAAIIKAYYLKNPHSDCPKEVLTVSLNEASNNPAYVLGRLFSIYENVQQAANRGIKATIKDKYFNSAAAMPASIFPVLNNLYQKHLRKLSPGLRKYFDNQVVELKSKLGESYPVRMTLAQQGAFDLGYYHQRNSKSNGEDQNND
;
A
#
# COMPACT_ATOMS: atom_id res chain seq x y z
N ALA A 1 7.20 2.75 -24.10
CA ALA A 1 5.82 2.99 -23.62
C ALA A 1 5.58 2.54 -22.17
N VAL A 2 6.11 1.39 -21.74
CA VAL A 2 5.96 0.85 -20.36
C VAL A 2 6.66 1.73 -19.32
N MET A 3 7.87 2.18 -19.59
CA MET A 3 8.64 3.07 -18.68
C MET A 3 7.98 4.44 -18.46
N LEU A 4 7.37 5.01 -19.48
CA LEU A 4 6.62 6.28 -19.36
C LEU A 4 5.37 6.12 -18.50
N ARG A 5 4.69 4.97 -18.57
CA ARG A 5 3.49 4.67 -17.77
C ARG A 5 3.83 4.49 -16.29
N ILE A 6 4.91 3.79 -15.96
CA ILE A 6 5.41 3.62 -14.57
C ILE A 6 5.78 4.97 -13.96
N ARG A 7 6.45 5.87 -14.72
CA ARG A 7 6.75 7.23 -14.26
C ARG A 7 5.51 8.09 -14.06
N ALA A 8 4.51 7.97 -14.94
CA ALA A 8 3.25 8.71 -14.81
C ALA A 8 2.46 8.26 -13.57
N GLU A 9 2.34 6.95 -13.32
CA GLU A 9 1.65 6.42 -12.13
C GLU A 9 2.35 6.78 -10.82
N SER A 10 3.68 6.75 -10.79
CA SER A 10 4.47 7.23 -9.64
C SER A 10 4.25 8.73 -9.42
N SER A 11 4.15 9.52 -10.49
CA SER A 11 3.87 10.96 -10.42
C SER A 11 2.47 11.25 -9.86
N VAL A 12 1.45 10.51 -10.29
CA VAL A 12 0.07 10.66 -9.78
C VAL A 12 0.00 10.33 -8.28
N THR A 13 0.63 9.24 -7.86
CA THR A 13 0.64 8.84 -6.44
C THR A 13 1.39 9.85 -5.58
N ARG A 14 2.51 10.41 -6.07
CA ARG A 14 3.24 11.51 -5.42
C ARG A 14 2.40 12.78 -5.34
N GLY A 15 1.70 13.13 -6.41
CA GLY A 15 0.79 14.27 -6.45
C GLY A 15 -0.33 14.16 -5.41
N ARG A 16 -0.95 12.99 -5.31
CA ARG A 16 -1.99 12.73 -4.28
C ARG A 16 -1.43 12.87 -2.86
N ALA A 17 -0.30 12.25 -2.57
CA ALA A 17 0.34 12.36 -1.26
C ALA A 17 0.71 13.82 -0.93
N ALA A 18 1.20 14.59 -1.89
CA ALA A 18 1.51 16.00 -1.72
C ALA A 18 0.25 16.86 -1.45
N ILE A 19 -0.85 16.60 -2.15
CA ILE A 19 -2.14 17.29 -1.94
C ILE A 19 -2.67 16.98 -0.54
N ILE A 20 -2.66 15.72 -0.12
CA ILE A 20 -3.10 15.30 1.22
C ILE A 20 -2.25 15.99 2.28
N LYS A 21 -0.93 15.98 2.12
CA LYS A 21 -0.01 16.66 3.04
C LYS A 21 -0.28 18.17 3.10
N ALA A 22 -0.45 18.81 1.95
CA ALA A 22 -0.76 20.25 1.87
C ALA A 22 -2.10 20.58 2.54
N TYR A 23 -3.12 19.74 2.36
CA TYR A 23 -4.42 19.89 3.01
C TYR A 23 -4.28 19.92 4.54
N TYR A 24 -3.57 18.94 5.13
CA TYR A 24 -3.40 18.88 6.58
C TYR A 24 -2.49 19.99 7.13
N LEU A 25 -1.46 20.37 6.40
CA LEU A 25 -0.62 21.52 6.80
C LEU A 25 -1.41 22.84 6.81
N LYS A 26 -2.40 22.97 5.92
CA LYS A 26 -3.28 24.15 5.84
C LYS A 26 -4.42 24.14 6.87
N ASN A 27 -4.78 22.94 7.39
CA ASN A 27 -5.86 22.75 8.34
C ASN A 27 -5.35 22.07 9.63
N PRO A 28 -4.57 22.76 10.47
CA PRO A 28 -3.87 22.16 11.63
C PRO A 28 -4.82 21.66 12.74
N HIS A 29 -6.09 22.03 12.71
CA HIS A 29 -7.12 21.57 13.67
C HIS A 29 -7.88 20.31 13.22
N SER A 30 -7.60 19.77 12.04
CA SER A 30 -8.12 18.47 11.64
C SER A 30 -7.30 17.35 12.29
N ASP A 31 -7.93 16.19 12.58
CA ASP A 31 -7.25 14.98 13.04
C ASP A 31 -6.22 14.53 11.99
N CYS A 32 -5.07 15.19 11.99
CA CYS A 32 -4.00 14.90 11.05
C CYS A 32 -3.31 13.59 11.46
N PRO A 33 -3.37 12.54 10.64
CA PRO A 33 -2.57 11.36 10.88
C PRO A 33 -1.09 11.71 10.93
N LYS A 34 -0.38 11.24 11.97
CA LYS A 34 1.06 11.52 12.14
C LYS A 34 1.88 11.10 10.90
N GLU A 35 1.40 10.13 10.17
CA GLU A 35 1.99 9.61 8.93
C GLU A 35 2.05 10.64 7.80
N VAL A 36 1.18 11.65 7.82
CA VAL A 36 1.22 12.77 6.85
C VAL A 36 2.49 13.60 7.00
N LEU A 37 3.05 13.66 8.20
CA LEU A 37 4.27 14.42 8.51
C LEU A 37 5.55 13.65 8.15
N THR A 38 5.45 12.33 7.94
CA THR A 38 6.59 11.51 7.55
C THR A 38 6.82 11.53 6.03
N VAL A 39 8.07 11.43 5.61
CA VAL A 39 8.46 11.42 4.18
C VAL A 39 8.77 10.00 3.72
N SER A 40 9.05 9.10 4.66
CA SER A 40 9.47 7.72 4.44
C SER A 40 8.54 6.74 5.14
N LEU A 41 8.75 5.46 4.87
CA LEU A 41 8.01 4.38 5.50
C LEU A 41 8.14 4.44 7.03
N ASN A 42 6.99 4.47 7.70
CA ASN A 42 6.88 4.36 9.16
C ASN A 42 6.49 2.93 9.53
N GLU A 43 7.48 2.09 9.80
CA GLU A 43 7.26 0.69 10.19
C GLU A 43 6.62 0.55 11.58
N ALA A 44 6.84 1.52 12.46
CA ALA A 44 6.28 1.52 13.82
C ALA A 44 4.81 1.98 13.87
N SER A 45 4.26 2.48 12.77
CA SER A 45 2.86 2.94 12.76
C SER A 45 1.89 1.80 13.05
N ASN A 46 0.98 2.05 14.00
CA ASN A 46 -0.17 1.21 14.32
C ASN A 46 -1.50 1.81 13.82
N ASN A 47 -1.45 2.87 13.00
CA ASN A 47 -2.64 3.42 12.38
C ASN A 47 -3.25 2.40 11.41
N PRO A 48 -4.47 1.86 11.65
CA PRO A 48 -5.02 0.78 10.84
C PRO A 48 -5.15 1.14 9.37
N ALA A 49 -5.52 2.37 9.05
CA ALA A 49 -5.65 2.82 7.67
C ALA A 49 -4.30 2.85 6.93
N TYR A 50 -3.26 3.35 7.60
CA TYR A 50 -1.89 3.34 7.07
C TYR A 50 -1.37 1.91 6.87
N VAL A 51 -1.58 1.03 7.86
CA VAL A 51 -1.19 -0.38 7.79
C VAL A 51 -1.92 -1.11 6.65
N LEU A 52 -3.21 -0.84 6.45
CA LEU A 52 -3.98 -1.38 5.31
C LEU A 52 -3.42 -0.92 3.96
N GLY A 53 -3.00 0.34 3.84
CA GLY A 53 -2.33 0.84 2.64
C GLY A 53 -1.01 0.09 2.36
N ARG A 54 -0.20 -0.13 3.38
CA ARG A 54 1.02 -0.94 3.29
C ARG A 54 0.71 -2.37 2.84
N LEU A 55 -0.29 -3.00 3.45
CA LEU A 55 -0.72 -4.36 3.13
C LEU A 55 -1.19 -4.47 1.67
N PHE A 56 -1.95 -3.48 1.20
CA PHE A 56 -2.37 -3.42 -0.20
C PHE A 56 -1.18 -3.37 -1.17
N SER A 57 -0.16 -2.58 -0.86
CA SER A 57 1.07 -2.51 -1.66
C SER A 57 1.79 -3.87 -1.73
N ILE A 58 1.87 -4.61 -0.62
CA ILE A 58 2.47 -5.95 -0.61
C ILE A 58 1.65 -6.92 -1.49
N TYR A 59 0.33 -6.87 -1.42
CA TYR A 59 -0.52 -7.72 -2.26
C TYR A 59 -0.34 -7.44 -3.75
N GLU A 60 -0.20 -6.17 -4.13
CA GLU A 60 0.12 -5.78 -5.51
C GLU A 60 1.49 -6.31 -5.94
N ASN A 61 2.50 -6.20 -5.08
CA ASN A 61 3.84 -6.71 -5.35
C ASN A 61 3.84 -8.24 -5.58
N VAL A 62 3.09 -8.99 -4.79
CA VAL A 62 2.94 -10.44 -4.95
C VAL A 62 2.26 -10.76 -6.28
N GLN A 63 1.23 -10.01 -6.67
CA GLN A 63 0.59 -10.17 -7.97
C GLN A 63 1.56 -9.91 -9.12
N GLN A 64 2.35 -8.84 -9.05
CA GLN A 64 3.34 -8.49 -10.06
C GLN A 64 4.46 -9.54 -10.16
N ALA A 65 4.96 -10.02 -9.02
CA ALA A 65 5.96 -11.07 -8.96
C ALA A 65 5.46 -12.40 -9.55
N ALA A 66 4.19 -12.75 -9.29
CA ALA A 66 3.56 -13.99 -9.78
C ALA A 66 3.17 -13.93 -11.26
N ASN A 67 2.95 -12.74 -11.82
CA ASN A 67 2.45 -12.56 -13.18
C ASN A 67 3.25 -11.44 -13.88
N ARG A 68 4.47 -11.75 -14.30
CA ARG A 68 5.33 -10.80 -15.02
C ARG A 68 4.62 -10.33 -16.30
N GLY A 69 4.60 -9.02 -16.50
CA GLY A 69 3.96 -8.41 -17.67
C GLY A 69 2.44 -8.21 -17.55
N ILE A 70 1.86 -8.36 -16.36
CA ILE A 70 0.46 -8.03 -16.13
C ILE A 70 0.18 -6.57 -16.51
N LYS A 71 -0.88 -6.33 -17.28
CA LYS A 71 -1.24 -4.99 -17.77
C LYS A 71 -2.08 -4.20 -16.78
N ALA A 72 -2.92 -4.88 -15.98
CA ALA A 72 -3.77 -4.29 -14.96
C ALA A 72 -3.55 -4.99 -13.62
N THR A 73 -3.21 -4.22 -12.59
CA THR A 73 -2.98 -4.72 -11.23
C THR A 73 -4.24 -4.62 -10.37
N ILE A 74 -4.17 -5.16 -9.15
CA ILE A 74 -5.24 -4.96 -8.16
C ILE A 74 -5.46 -3.48 -7.86
N LYS A 75 -4.44 -2.62 -8.04
CA LYS A 75 -4.56 -1.18 -7.86
C LYS A 75 -5.58 -0.57 -8.82
N ASP A 76 -5.53 -0.93 -10.10
CA ASP A 76 -6.42 -0.37 -11.11
C ASP A 76 -7.90 -0.69 -10.81
N LYS A 77 -8.15 -1.83 -10.18
CA LYS A 77 -9.50 -2.32 -9.93
C LYS A 77 -10.03 -2.01 -8.54
N TYR A 78 -9.18 -2.11 -7.51
CA TYR A 78 -9.65 -2.17 -6.12
C TYR A 78 -9.17 -1.03 -5.24
N PHE A 79 -8.23 -0.17 -5.68
CA PHE A 79 -7.57 0.80 -4.82
C PHE A 79 -8.55 1.73 -4.09
N ASN A 80 -9.41 2.41 -4.84
CA ASN A 80 -10.36 3.35 -4.27
C ASN A 80 -11.40 2.66 -3.37
N SER A 81 -11.86 1.47 -3.77
CA SER A 81 -12.82 0.69 -2.98
C SER A 81 -12.18 0.14 -1.70
N ALA A 82 -10.92 -0.30 -1.76
CA ALA A 82 -10.15 -0.75 -0.59
C ALA A 82 -9.90 0.39 0.39
N ALA A 83 -9.62 1.60 -0.10
CA ALA A 83 -9.47 2.79 0.71
C ALA A 83 -10.79 3.25 1.36
N ALA A 84 -11.92 3.07 0.70
CA ALA A 84 -13.21 3.53 1.19
C ALA A 84 -13.91 2.49 2.11
N MET A 85 -13.87 1.22 1.72
CA MET A 85 -14.63 0.11 2.35
C MET A 85 -13.74 -1.14 2.54
N PRO A 86 -12.75 -1.10 3.43
CA PRO A 86 -11.81 -2.21 3.62
C PRO A 86 -12.48 -3.55 3.92
N ALA A 87 -13.48 -3.57 4.80
CA ALA A 87 -14.16 -4.79 5.21
C ALA A 87 -14.75 -5.58 4.03
N SER A 88 -15.21 -4.89 2.97
CA SER A 88 -15.76 -5.55 1.78
C SER A 88 -14.69 -6.03 0.81
N ILE A 89 -13.56 -5.35 0.75
CA ILE A 89 -12.57 -5.56 -0.32
C ILE A 89 -11.40 -6.43 0.14
N PHE A 90 -10.89 -6.28 1.37
CA PHE A 90 -9.74 -7.05 1.83
C PHE A 90 -9.95 -8.55 1.86
N PRO A 91 -11.13 -9.12 2.15
CA PRO A 91 -11.37 -10.56 1.97
C PRO A 91 -11.13 -11.04 0.54
N VAL A 92 -11.56 -10.27 -0.46
CA VAL A 92 -11.32 -10.57 -1.88
C VAL A 92 -9.83 -10.48 -2.21
N LEU A 93 -9.15 -9.43 -1.73
CA LEU A 93 -7.71 -9.25 -1.91
C LEU A 93 -6.90 -10.35 -1.25
N ASN A 94 -7.29 -10.81 -0.07
CA ASN A 94 -6.66 -11.95 0.61
C ASN A 94 -6.73 -13.22 -0.23
N ASN A 95 -7.87 -13.51 -0.84
CA ASN A 95 -8.04 -14.66 -1.71
C ASN A 95 -7.15 -14.56 -2.97
N LEU A 96 -7.07 -13.37 -3.57
CA LEU A 96 -6.19 -13.11 -4.71
C LEU A 96 -4.72 -13.25 -4.32
N TYR A 97 -4.33 -12.67 -3.18
CA TYR A 97 -2.99 -12.80 -2.62
C TYR A 97 -2.57 -14.26 -2.49
N GLN A 98 -3.40 -15.11 -1.85
CA GLN A 98 -3.11 -16.53 -1.68
C GLN A 98 -2.94 -17.27 -3.02
N LYS A 99 -3.76 -16.96 -4.03
CA LYS A 99 -3.63 -17.53 -5.37
C LYS A 99 -2.30 -17.15 -6.04
N HIS A 100 -1.88 -15.90 -5.91
CA HIS A 100 -0.64 -15.42 -6.50
C HIS A 100 0.59 -15.93 -5.72
N LEU A 101 0.50 -15.96 -4.40
CA LEU A 101 1.56 -16.42 -3.53
C LEU A 101 1.99 -17.86 -3.85
N ARG A 102 1.01 -18.75 -4.15
CA ARG A 102 1.28 -20.14 -4.52
C ARG A 102 2.12 -20.31 -5.79
N LYS A 103 2.16 -19.30 -6.65
CA LYS A 103 2.96 -19.31 -7.89
C LYS A 103 4.41 -18.88 -7.67
N LEU A 104 4.75 -18.35 -6.50
CA LEU A 104 6.08 -17.87 -6.18
C LEU A 104 6.98 -19.02 -5.68
N SER A 105 8.29 -18.81 -5.80
CA SER A 105 9.28 -19.69 -5.20
C SER A 105 9.15 -19.75 -3.66
N PRO A 106 9.57 -20.83 -3.00
CA PRO A 106 9.45 -20.95 -1.54
C PRO A 106 10.09 -19.78 -0.77
N GLY A 107 11.24 -19.29 -1.22
CA GLY A 107 11.93 -18.14 -0.59
C GLY A 107 11.12 -16.84 -0.68
N LEU A 108 10.63 -16.50 -1.87
CA LEU A 108 9.78 -15.31 -2.06
C LEU A 108 8.45 -15.45 -1.32
N ARG A 109 7.87 -16.64 -1.28
CA ARG A 109 6.65 -16.90 -0.53
C ARG A 109 6.84 -16.59 0.95
N LYS A 110 7.89 -17.14 1.56
CA LYS A 110 8.23 -16.91 2.97
C LYS A 110 8.49 -15.43 3.25
N TYR A 111 9.21 -14.76 2.35
CA TYR A 111 9.50 -13.33 2.46
C TYR A 111 8.23 -12.47 2.52
N PHE A 112 7.28 -12.69 1.59
CA PHE A 112 6.04 -11.92 1.57
C PHE A 112 5.09 -12.31 2.71
N ASP A 113 5.02 -13.60 3.06
CA ASP A 113 4.19 -14.07 4.17
C ASP A 113 4.62 -13.43 5.50
N ASN A 114 5.92 -13.34 5.78
CA ASN A 114 6.41 -12.70 7.00
C ASN A 114 5.96 -11.24 7.10
N GLN A 115 6.05 -10.48 6.00
CA GLN A 115 5.60 -9.09 5.97
C GLN A 115 4.08 -8.96 6.18
N VAL A 116 3.31 -9.84 5.55
CA VAL A 116 1.85 -9.85 5.69
C VAL A 116 1.43 -10.22 7.12
N VAL A 117 2.08 -11.20 7.73
CA VAL A 117 1.82 -11.59 9.13
C VAL A 117 2.14 -10.43 10.07
N GLU A 118 3.28 -9.77 9.91
CA GLU A 118 3.65 -8.59 10.70
C GLU A 118 2.60 -7.47 10.59
N LEU A 119 2.19 -7.12 9.36
CA LEU A 119 1.20 -6.06 9.17
C LEU A 119 -0.18 -6.45 9.73
N LYS A 120 -0.59 -7.70 9.56
CA LYS A 120 -1.87 -8.18 10.10
C LYS A 120 -1.88 -8.20 11.62
N SER A 121 -0.75 -8.45 12.27
CA SER A 121 -0.67 -8.39 13.74
C SER A 121 -0.92 -6.98 14.31
N LYS A 122 -0.72 -5.94 13.50
CA LYS A 122 -0.99 -4.53 13.86
C LYS A 122 -2.45 -4.11 13.59
N LEU A 123 -3.20 -4.93 12.88
CA LEU A 123 -4.62 -4.72 12.64
C LEU A 123 -5.43 -5.42 13.73
N GLY A 124 -6.58 -4.85 14.08
CA GLY A 124 -7.53 -5.50 14.97
C GLY A 124 -8.18 -6.75 14.33
N GLU A 125 -9.11 -7.37 15.05
CA GLU A 125 -9.81 -8.59 14.60
C GLU A 125 -10.64 -8.39 13.34
N SER A 126 -11.04 -7.16 13.03
CA SER A 126 -11.89 -6.84 11.88
C SER A 126 -11.38 -5.61 11.11
N TYR A 127 -11.65 -5.60 9.82
CA TYR A 127 -11.40 -4.44 8.98
C TYR A 127 -12.47 -3.35 9.18
N PRO A 128 -12.12 -2.05 9.08
CA PRO A 128 -13.10 -0.98 9.10
C PRO A 128 -14.15 -1.14 8.00
N VAL A 129 -15.43 -0.99 8.33
CA VAL A 129 -16.51 -1.08 7.34
C VAL A 129 -16.43 0.07 6.35
N ARG A 130 -16.18 1.28 6.87
CA ARG A 130 -15.95 2.49 6.06
C ARG A 130 -14.83 3.30 6.66
N MET A 131 -14.05 3.97 5.81
CA MET A 131 -13.01 4.89 6.22
C MET A 131 -13.38 6.34 5.88
N THR A 132 -13.10 7.25 6.81
CA THR A 132 -13.22 8.70 6.60
C THR A 132 -12.21 9.17 5.56
N LEU A 133 -12.38 10.38 5.05
CA LEU A 133 -11.44 10.97 4.09
C LEU A 133 -10.00 11.03 4.65
N ALA A 134 -9.87 11.37 5.95
CA ALA A 134 -8.58 11.36 6.63
C ALA A 134 -7.93 9.98 6.68
N GLN A 135 -8.72 8.94 6.98
CA GLN A 135 -8.25 7.55 6.98
C GLN A 135 -7.89 7.07 5.56
N GLN A 136 -8.67 7.46 4.53
CA GLN A 136 -8.32 7.17 3.15
C GLN A 136 -6.99 7.84 2.76
N GLY A 137 -6.75 9.07 3.23
CA GLY A 137 -5.45 9.74 3.07
C GLY A 137 -4.30 8.97 3.74
N ALA A 138 -4.52 8.47 4.95
CA ALA A 138 -3.52 7.63 5.62
C ALA A 138 -3.27 6.30 4.87
N PHE A 139 -4.31 5.69 4.30
CA PHE A 139 -4.20 4.52 3.44
C PHE A 139 -3.34 4.81 2.19
N ASP A 140 -3.62 5.90 1.49
CA ASP A 140 -2.84 6.33 0.31
C ASP A 140 -1.36 6.51 0.65
N LEU A 141 -1.04 7.13 1.80
CA LEU A 141 0.32 7.32 2.27
C LEU A 141 1.00 5.98 2.62
N GLY A 142 0.30 5.08 3.31
CA GLY A 142 0.83 3.76 3.64
C GLY A 142 1.19 2.96 2.39
N TYR A 143 0.32 2.97 1.40
CA TYR A 143 0.59 2.36 0.10
C TYR A 143 1.82 2.97 -0.59
N TYR A 144 1.89 4.29 -0.65
CA TYR A 144 2.98 5.01 -1.30
C TYR A 144 4.33 4.76 -0.61
N HIS A 145 4.39 4.87 0.72
CA HIS A 145 5.61 4.67 1.49
C HIS A 145 6.13 3.24 1.36
N GLN A 146 5.24 2.24 1.44
CA GLN A 146 5.61 0.83 1.28
C GLN A 146 6.11 0.53 -0.14
N ARG A 147 5.53 1.14 -1.16
CA ARG A 147 5.96 0.97 -2.54
C ARG A 147 7.34 1.55 -2.79
N ASN A 148 7.62 2.74 -2.25
CA ASN A 148 8.91 3.42 -2.45
C ASN A 148 10.05 2.82 -1.64
N SER A 149 9.79 2.19 -0.50
CA SER A 149 10.85 1.55 0.29
C SER A 149 11.57 0.45 -0.47
N LYS A 150 10.92 -0.16 -1.46
CA LYS A 150 11.55 -1.17 -2.33
C LYS A 150 12.46 -0.59 -3.40
N SER A 151 12.09 0.56 -3.99
CA SER A 151 12.93 1.18 -5.03
C SER A 151 14.27 1.66 -4.50
N ASN A 152 14.35 2.01 -3.22
CA ASN A 152 15.61 2.43 -2.59
C ASN A 152 16.51 1.25 -2.19
N GLY A 153 16.00 0.01 -2.13
CA GLY A 153 16.78 -1.19 -1.82
C GLY A 153 17.41 -1.85 -3.05
N GLU A 154 16.89 -1.61 -4.24
CA GLU A 154 17.42 -2.18 -5.48
C GLU A 154 18.61 -1.37 -6.04
N ASP A 155 18.66 -0.07 -5.75
CA ASP A 155 19.77 0.81 -6.21
C ASP A 155 21.06 0.66 -5.39
N GLN A 156 21.04 -0.02 -4.23
CA GLN A 156 22.23 -0.21 -3.38
C GLN A 156 22.99 -1.52 -3.63
N ASN A 157 22.50 -2.41 -4.48
CA ASN A 157 23.14 -3.70 -4.77
C ASN A 157 23.86 -3.76 -6.14
N ASN A 158 24.09 -2.62 -6.80
CA ASN A 158 24.76 -2.54 -8.11
C ASN A 158 26.08 -1.72 -8.08
N ASP A 159 26.78 -1.69 -6.95
CA ASP A 159 28.19 -1.22 -6.89
C ASP A 159 29.13 -2.35 -6.52
#